data_79c31434fb34a19cb34402f657e3ff59
#
_entry.id   79c31434fb34a19cb34402f657e3ff59
#
_cell.length_a   1.000
_cell.length_b   1.000
_cell.length_c   1.000
_cell.angle_alpha   90.00
_cell.angle_beta   90.00
_cell.angle_gamma   90.00
#
_symmetry.space_group_name_H-M   'P 1'
#
loop_
_entity.id
_entity.type
_entity.pdbx_description
1 polymer ?
#
loop_
_entity_poly.entity_id
_entity_poly.type
_entity_poly.pdbx_seq_one_letter_code
_entity_poly.pdbx_strand_id
1 'polypeptide(L)'
;MNFDFSEDQKFLGNEPRKFLEAECPMTAVRLVLNDDDVSHNETVWNKVVEMGWLGTAIPEEHGGLGLALIEVCVLAEEMGRVLAPVPWASTVYFFTEALKLAGSNEQQAEILPRIVSGDVVGCYAASEGPGNPAADTLKTTFDGSPLSGTKVPVTDGDIATLACVLAKEGSGASLVLVDLT
;
A
#
# COMPACT_ATOMS: atom_id res chain seq x y z
N MET A 1 23.12 -1.92 23.61
CA MET A 1 21.92 -2.16 22.82
C MET A 1 22.39 -2.17 21.37
N ASN A 2 22.18 -3.27 20.63
CA ASN A 2 22.55 -3.34 19.22
C ASN A 2 21.34 -2.88 18.40
N PHE A 3 21.50 -1.84 17.59
CA PHE A 3 20.45 -1.30 16.71
C PHE A 3 20.64 -1.74 15.25
N ASP A 4 21.59 -2.65 14.99
CA ASP A 4 21.82 -3.19 13.66
C ASP A 4 20.80 -4.27 13.33
N PHE A 5 20.52 -4.47 12.05
CA PHE A 5 19.69 -5.57 11.56
C PHE A 5 20.29 -6.91 11.94
N SER A 6 19.43 -7.91 12.19
CA SER A 6 19.85 -9.31 12.34
C SER A 6 20.45 -9.83 11.03
N GLU A 7 21.16 -10.96 11.10
CA GLU A 7 21.71 -11.60 9.89
C GLU A 7 20.57 -12.03 8.92
N ASP A 8 19.43 -12.47 9.47
CA ASP A 8 18.26 -12.85 8.66
C ASP A 8 17.66 -11.62 7.97
N GLN A 9 17.59 -10.48 8.65
CA GLN A 9 17.10 -9.21 8.06
C GLN A 9 18.06 -8.69 6.99
N LYS A 10 19.38 -8.80 7.19
CA LYS A 10 20.38 -8.47 6.17
C LYS A 10 20.26 -9.39 4.97
N PHE A 11 20.05 -10.68 5.21
CA PHE A 11 19.83 -11.67 4.14
C PHE A 11 18.54 -11.35 3.37
N LEU A 12 17.46 -11.03 4.07
CA LEU A 12 16.19 -10.61 3.47
C LEU A 12 16.35 -9.38 2.55
N GLY A 13 17.24 -8.44 2.86
CA GLY A 13 17.51 -7.27 2.02
C GLY A 13 18.35 -7.57 0.77
N ASN A 14 19.18 -8.61 0.80
CA ASN A 14 20.11 -8.89 -0.29
C ASN A 14 19.44 -9.38 -1.58
N GLU A 15 18.43 -10.24 -1.48
CA GLU A 15 17.73 -10.79 -2.66
C GLU A 15 16.86 -9.73 -3.34
N PRO A 16 16.04 -8.94 -2.60
CA PRO A 16 15.35 -7.79 -3.17
C PRO A 16 16.29 -6.79 -3.86
N ARG A 17 17.43 -6.49 -3.23
CA ARG A 17 18.42 -5.59 -3.84
C ARG A 17 18.88 -6.08 -5.20
N LYS A 18 19.34 -7.33 -5.29
CA LYS A 18 19.82 -7.92 -6.55
C LYS A 18 18.75 -7.92 -7.63
N PHE A 19 17.52 -8.30 -7.25
CA PHE A 19 16.39 -8.32 -8.16
C PHE A 19 16.06 -6.91 -8.66
N LEU A 20 15.89 -5.95 -7.75
CA LEU A 20 15.49 -4.60 -8.10
C LEU A 20 16.57 -3.84 -8.88
N GLU A 21 17.86 -4.05 -8.59
CA GLU A 21 18.97 -3.50 -9.38
C GLU A 21 18.96 -4.03 -10.82
N ALA A 22 18.56 -5.29 -11.02
CA ALA A 22 18.48 -5.89 -12.34
C ALA A 22 17.22 -5.45 -13.13
N GLU A 23 16.06 -5.43 -12.47
CA GLU A 23 14.75 -5.26 -13.12
C GLU A 23 14.23 -3.81 -13.10
N CYS A 24 14.76 -2.95 -12.22
CA CYS A 24 14.40 -1.55 -12.11
C CYS A 24 15.55 -0.59 -12.49
N PRO A 25 16.14 -0.69 -13.69
CA PRO A 25 17.09 0.32 -14.11
C PRO A 25 16.40 1.68 -14.23
N MET A 26 17.15 2.77 -14.12
CA MET A 26 16.60 4.13 -14.21
C MET A 26 15.80 4.41 -15.49
N THR A 27 16.04 3.65 -16.55
CA THR A 27 15.25 3.71 -17.79
C THR A 27 13.83 3.20 -17.58
N ALA A 28 13.63 2.17 -16.76
CA ALA A 28 12.29 1.65 -16.42
C ALA A 28 11.51 2.67 -15.56
N VAL A 29 12.19 3.34 -14.63
CA VAL A 29 11.59 4.42 -13.82
C VAL A 29 11.15 5.59 -14.72
N ARG A 30 12.03 6.01 -15.62
CA ARG A 30 11.74 7.12 -16.57
C ARG A 30 10.63 6.80 -17.55
N LEU A 31 10.44 5.54 -17.91
CA LEU A 31 9.34 5.11 -18.76
C LEU A 31 8.00 5.48 -18.12
N VAL A 32 7.81 5.10 -16.85
CA VAL A 32 6.60 5.42 -16.10
C VAL A 32 6.44 6.93 -15.87
N LEU A 33 7.53 7.65 -15.61
CA LEU A 33 7.47 9.09 -15.36
C LEU A 33 7.21 9.95 -16.61
N ASN A 34 7.54 9.47 -17.79
CA ASN A 34 7.49 10.25 -19.03
C ASN A 34 6.33 9.83 -19.94
N ASP A 35 5.59 8.80 -19.62
CA ASP A 35 4.48 8.27 -20.39
C ASP A 35 3.21 8.27 -19.54
N ASP A 36 2.31 9.19 -19.84
CA ASP A 36 1.06 9.36 -19.09
C ASP A 36 0.10 8.15 -19.21
N ASP A 37 0.33 7.26 -20.19
CA ASP A 37 -0.44 6.03 -20.36
C ASP A 37 0.11 4.85 -19.52
N VAL A 38 1.26 5.04 -18.83
CA VAL A 38 1.93 4.02 -18.01
C VAL A 38 1.94 4.43 -16.55
N SER A 39 1.03 3.89 -15.77
CA SER A 39 0.90 4.24 -14.33
C SER A 39 1.93 3.54 -13.44
N HIS A 40 2.41 2.35 -13.81
CA HIS A 40 3.40 1.59 -13.05
C HIS A 40 4.13 0.56 -13.92
N ASN A 41 5.16 -0.09 -13.36
CA ASN A 41 5.86 -1.18 -14.03
C ASN A 41 5.20 -2.53 -13.70
N GLU A 42 4.31 -3.01 -14.57
CA GLU A 42 3.58 -4.28 -14.39
C GLU A 42 4.51 -5.49 -14.25
N THR A 43 5.62 -5.52 -15.00
CA THR A 43 6.56 -6.66 -14.94
C THR A 43 7.19 -6.77 -13.56
N VAL A 44 7.64 -5.65 -13.00
CA VAL A 44 8.22 -5.62 -11.65
C VAL A 44 7.14 -5.90 -10.61
N TRP A 45 5.93 -5.33 -10.78
CA TRP A 45 4.81 -5.59 -9.87
C TRP A 45 4.46 -7.07 -9.76
N ASN A 46 4.31 -7.74 -10.91
CA ASN A 46 3.99 -9.17 -10.94
C ASN A 46 5.08 -10.01 -10.25
N LYS A 47 6.34 -9.64 -10.38
CA LYS A 47 7.45 -10.30 -9.68
C LYS A 47 7.42 -10.05 -8.17
N VAL A 48 7.09 -8.84 -7.75
CA VAL A 48 6.90 -8.49 -6.32
C VAL A 48 5.79 -9.35 -5.69
N VAL A 49 4.69 -9.57 -6.43
CA VAL A 49 3.60 -10.48 -6.04
C VAL A 49 4.09 -11.92 -5.94
N GLU A 50 4.74 -12.44 -7.00
CA GLU A 50 5.28 -13.81 -7.04
C GLU A 50 6.26 -14.10 -5.88
N MET A 51 7.05 -13.12 -5.46
CA MET A 51 7.98 -13.23 -4.34
C MET A 51 7.31 -13.09 -2.97
N GLY A 52 6.00 -12.84 -2.91
CA GLY A 52 5.23 -12.75 -1.67
C GLY A 52 5.47 -11.48 -0.86
N TRP A 53 6.10 -10.44 -1.44
CA TRP A 53 6.46 -9.23 -0.69
C TRP A 53 5.26 -8.41 -0.26
N LEU A 54 4.09 -8.60 -0.87
CA LEU A 54 2.83 -7.97 -0.43
C LEU A 54 2.35 -8.54 0.89
N GLY A 55 2.61 -9.84 1.14
CA GLY A 55 2.20 -10.55 2.33
C GLY A 55 3.16 -10.46 3.51
N THR A 56 4.25 -9.68 3.42
CA THR A 56 5.34 -9.68 4.42
C THR A 56 4.82 -9.52 5.86
N ALA A 57 3.99 -8.53 6.15
CA ALA A 57 3.43 -8.29 7.48
C ALA A 57 1.95 -8.68 7.61
N ILE A 58 1.40 -9.42 6.65
CA ILE A 58 0.06 -10.00 6.74
C ILE A 58 0.16 -11.30 7.53
N PRO A 59 -0.76 -11.56 8.50
CA PRO A 59 -0.77 -12.80 9.26
C PRO A 59 -0.85 -14.06 8.39
N GLU A 60 -0.23 -15.15 8.85
CA GLU A 60 -0.23 -16.45 8.14
C GLU A 60 -1.64 -16.98 7.92
N GLU A 61 -2.57 -16.76 8.86
CA GLU A 61 -3.99 -17.15 8.72
C GLU A 61 -4.69 -16.50 7.54
N HIS A 62 -4.15 -15.39 7.01
CA HIS A 62 -4.62 -14.71 5.81
C HIS A 62 -3.69 -14.93 4.60
N GLY A 63 -2.80 -15.92 4.67
CA GLY A 63 -1.90 -16.31 3.58
C GLY A 63 -0.63 -15.46 3.49
N GLY A 64 -0.35 -14.58 4.47
CA GLY A 64 0.87 -13.79 4.53
C GLY A 64 2.04 -14.53 5.17
N LEU A 65 3.16 -13.83 5.36
CA LEU A 65 4.38 -14.37 5.97
C LEU A 65 4.43 -14.16 7.50
N GLY A 66 3.53 -13.37 8.07
CA GLY A 66 3.45 -13.11 9.51
C GLY A 66 4.69 -12.40 10.09
N LEU A 67 5.51 -11.76 9.26
CA LEU A 67 6.72 -11.06 9.69
C LEU A 67 6.35 -9.69 10.31
N ALA A 68 7.32 -9.06 10.95
CA ALA A 68 7.10 -7.75 11.58
C ALA A 68 7.28 -6.59 10.59
N LEU A 69 6.88 -5.38 11.02
CA LEU A 69 7.05 -4.17 10.22
C LEU A 69 8.52 -3.84 9.91
N ILE A 70 9.47 -4.37 10.69
CA ILE A 70 10.90 -4.15 10.44
C ILE A 70 11.33 -4.82 9.12
N GLU A 71 10.79 -5.99 8.80
CA GLU A 71 11.04 -6.67 7.52
C GLU A 71 10.41 -5.93 6.36
N VAL A 72 9.25 -5.31 6.56
CA VAL A 72 8.65 -4.38 5.57
C VAL A 72 9.57 -3.17 5.35
N CYS A 73 10.19 -2.63 6.41
CA CYS A 73 11.15 -1.52 6.28
C CYS A 73 12.40 -1.92 5.47
N VAL A 74 12.89 -3.16 5.64
CA VAL A 74 14.02 -3.68 4.84
C VAL A 74 13.67 -3.72 3.36
N LEU A 75 12.49 -4.23 3.00
CA LEU A 75 12.01 -4.22 1.62
C LEU A 75 11.80 -2.79 1.08
N ALA A 76 11.26 -1.91 1.91
CA ALA A 76 11.06 -0.50 1.60
C ALA A 76 12.34 0.23 1.23
N GLU A 77 13.42 -0.03 1.98
CA GLU A 77 14.72 0.56 1.70
C GLU A 77 15.20 0.18 0.30
N GLU A 78 15.05 -1.09 -0.08
CA GLU A 78 15.49 -1.55 -1.39
C GLU A 78 14.57 -1.05 -2.52
N MET A 79 13.24 -0.99 -2.31
CA MET A 79 12.30 -0.35 -3.25
C MET A 79 12.65 1.12 -3.48
N GLY A 80 12.92 1.86 -2.39
CA GLY A 80 13.27 3.27 -2.45
C GLY A 80 14.63 3.52 -3.11
N ARG A 81 15.60 2.62 -2.95
CA ARG A 81 16.95 2.72 -3.53
C ARG A 81 16.92 2.82 -5.05
N VAL A 82 16.03 2.10 -5.71
CA VAL A 82 15.87 2.10 -7.17
C VAL A 82 14.69 2.93 -7.65
N LEU A 83 13.95 3.58 -6.74
CA LEU A 83 12.71 4.28 -7.05
C LEU A 83 11.70 3.37 -7.78
N ALA A 84 11.52 2.14 -7.28
CA ALA A 84 10.68 1.13 -7.93
C ALA A 84 9.27 1.68 -8.24
N PRO A 85 8.89 1.82 -9.51
CA PRO A 85 7.63 2.45 -9.89
C PRO A 85 6.49 1.42 -9.86
N VAL A 86 6.13 1.01 -8.66
CA VAL A 86 5.08 0.01 -8.36
C VAL A 86 4.22 0.46 -7.18
N PRO A 87 2.92 0.09 -7.12
CA PRO A 87 1.99 0.52 -6.08
C PRO A 87 2.20 -0.24 -4.75
N TRP A 88 3.47 -0.50 -4.38
CA TRP A 88 3.78 -1.28 -3.20
C TRP A 88 3.56 -0.49 -1.91
N ALA A 89 4.00 0.77 -1.86
CA ALA A 89 3.88 1.60 -0.67
C ALA A 89 2.41 1.90 -0.32
N SER A 90 1.59 2.25 -1.31
CA SER A 90 0.15 2.50 -1.12
C SER A 90 -0.58 1.25 -0.64
N THR A 91 -0.28 0.10 -1.23
CA THR A 91 -0.92 -1.17 -0.89
C THR A 91 -0.43 -1.72 0.46
N VAL A 92 0.89 -1.81 0.68
CA VAL A 92 1.45 -2.50 1.86
C VAL A 92 1.48 -1.60 3.09
N TYR A 93 1.94 -0.32 2.99
CA TYR A 93 2.04 0.53 4.18
C TYR A 93 0.72 1.16 4.58
N PHE A 94 0.01 1.73 3.58
CA PHE A 94 -1.14 2.55 3.91
C PHE A 94 -2.42 1.73 3.96
N PHE A 95 -2.76 1.04 2.87
CA PHE A 95 -4.02 0.31 2.79
C PHE A 95 -4.05 -0.91 3.71
N THR A 96 -3.04 -1.78 3.62
CA THR A 96 -3.00 -3.01 4.43
C THR A 96 -2.94 -2.72 5.92
N GLU A 97 -2.12 -1.75 6.34
CA GLU A 97 -2.04 -1.38 7.76
C GLU A 97 -3.34 -0.72 8.25
N ALA A 98 -3.96 0.15 7.44
CA ALA A 98 -5.26 0.70 7.78
C ALA A 98 -6.33 -0.39 7.96
N LEU A 99 -6.36 -1.37 7.06
CA LEU A 99 -7.28 -2.52 7.14
C LEU A 99 -7.02 -3.39 8.38
N LYS A 100 -5.77 -3.69 8.70
CA LYS A 100 -5.39 -4.45 9.89
C LYS A 100 -5.74 -3.73 11.20
N LEU A 101 -5.60 -2.41 11.23
CA LEU A 101 -5.83 -1.61 12.43
C LEU A 101 -7.31 -1.27 12.67
N ALA A 102 -8.09 -1.09 11.61
CA ALA A 102 -9.45 -0.54 11.70
C ALA A 102 -10.53 -1.40 11.02
N GLY A 103 -10.14 -2.37 10.19
CA GLY A 103 -11.08 -3.28 9.53
C GLY A 103 -11.67 -4.31 10.48
N SER A 104 -12.91 -4.75 10.22
CA SER A 104 -13.49 -5.89 10.94
C SER A 104 -12.79 -7.20 10.59
N ASN A 105 -12.99 -8.23 11.40
CA ASN A 105 -12.42 -9.56 11.12
C ASN A 105 -12.90 -10.12 9.76
N GLU A 106 -14.15 -9.85 9.41
CA GLU A 106 -14.73 -10.28 8.13
C GLU A 106 -14.05 -9.56 6.96
N GLN A 107 -13.84 -8.24 7.07
CA GLN A 107 -13.13 -7.45 6.06
C GLN A 107 -11.68 -7.90 5.90
N GLN A 108 -11.00 -8.17 7.01
CA GLN A 108 -9.63 -8.67 6.99
C GLN A 108 -9.55 -10.06 6.34
N ALA A 109 -10.44 -10.97 6.71
CA ALA A 109 -10.49 -12.33 6.16
C ALA A 109 -10.82 -12.36 4.66
N GLU A 110 -11.59 -11.40 4.16
CA GLU A 110 -11.93 -11.28 2.74
C GLU A 110 -10.82 -10.62 1.93
N ILE A 111 -10.22 -9.53 2.44
CA ILE A 111 -9.38 -8.65 1.62
C ILE A 111 -7.90 -9.00 1.73
N LEU A 112 -7.38 -9.35 2.94
CA LEU A 112 -5.95 -9.61 3.11
C LEU A 112 -5.41 -10.73 2.20
N PRO A 113 -6.11 -11.87 1.99
CA PRO A 113 -5.66 -12.89 1.03
C PRO A 113 -5.58 -12.37 -0.41
N ARG A 114 -6.49 -11.47 -0.80
CA ARG A 114 -6.52 -10.87 -2.13
C ARG A 114 -5.39 -9.87 -2.35
N ILE A 115 -4.90 -9.22 -1.27
CA ILE A 115 -3.67 -8.41 -1.33
C ILE A 115 -2.48 -9.33 -1.56
N VAL A 116 -2.37 -10.43 -0.81
CA VAL A 116 -1.25 -11.39 -0.94
C VAL A 116 -1.17 -11.95 -2.35
N SER A 117 -2.31 -12.27 -2.98
CA SER A 117 -2.37 -12.77 -4.37
C SER A 117 -2.13 -11.69 -5.43
N GLY A 118 -2.12 -10.39 -5.06
CA GLY A 118 -2.02 -9.29 -6.01
C GLY A 118 -3.32 -8.90 -6.71
N ASP A 119 -4.46 -9.52 -6.32
CA ASP A 119 -5.78 -9.19 -6.88
C ASP A 119 -6.31 -7.83 -6.41
N VAL A 120 -5.70 -7.27 -5.36
CA VAL A 120 -6.05 -5.97 -4.81
C VAL A 120 -4.82 -5.06 -4.82
N VAL A 121 -4.95 -3.95 -5.52
CA VAL A 121 -4.10 -2.76 -5.35
C VAL A 121 -4.88 -1.80 -4.45
N GLY A 122 -4.34 -1.53 -3.26
CA GLY A 122 -4.99 -0.68 -2.27
C GLY A 122 -4.44 0.73 -2.23
N CYS A 123 -5.31 1.73 -2.02
CA CYS A 123 -4.87 3.09 -1.74
C CYS A 123 -5.51 3.65 -0.45
N TYR A 124 -4.88 4.67 0.11
CA TYR A 124 -5.36 5.37 1.30
C TYR A 124 -5.67 6.83 0.96
N ALA A 125 -6.95 7.17 1.01
CA ALA A 125 -7.46 8.46 0.58
C ALA A 125 -7.89 9.31 1.79
N ALA A 126 -6.93 10.00 2.43
CA ALA A 126 -7.19 10.85 3.59
C ALA A 126 -7.17 12.35 3.23
N SER A 127 -6.23 12.79 2.40
CA SER A 127 -5.98 14.20 2.11
C SER A 127 -7.11 14.85 1.30
N GLU A 128 -7.41 16.10 1.62
CA GLU A 128 -8.34 16.98 0.88
C GLU A 128 -7.67 18.29 0.42
N GLY A 129 -6.35 18.23 0.22
CA GLY A 129 -5.51 19.38 -0.08
C GLY A 129 -4.56 19.72 1.08
N PRO A 130 -4.04 20.96 1.11
CA PRO A 130 -3.13 21.39 2.17
C PRO A 130 -3.78 21.34 3.56
N GLY A 131 -3.03 20.87 4.55
CA GLY A 131 -3.47 20.79 5.94
C GLY A 131 -3.48 19.35 6.48
N ASN A 132 -3.85 19.22 7.75
CA ASN A 132 -3.98 17.93 8.42
C ASN A 132 -5.44 17.47 8.35
N PRO A 133 -5.75 16.28 7.82
CA PRO A 133 -7.11 15.75 7.84
C PRO A 133 -7.52 15.43 9.29
N ALA A 134 -8.45 16.20 9.82
CA ALA A 134 -9.03 15.99 11.15
C ALA A 134 -10.56 15.99 11.04
N ALA A 135 -11.26 15.35 11.97
CA ALA A 135 -12.70 15.16 11.91
C ALA A 135 -13.51 16.47 11.73
N ASP A 136 -13.01 17.57 12.29
CA ASP A 136 -13.64 18.89 12.19
C ASP A 136 -13.34 19.62 10.87
N THR A 137 -12.27 19.23 10.16
CA THR A 137 -11.84 19.85 8.89
C THR A 137 -12.21 19.03 7.65
N LEU A 138 -12.57 17.77 7.82
CA LEU A 138 -12.98 16.89 6.74
C LEU A 138 -14.25 17.41 6.04
N LYS A 139 -14.21 17.46 4.71
CA LYS A 139 -15.33 17.80 3.82
C LYS A 139 -16.01 16.56 3.25
N THR A 140 -15.24 15.48 3.05
CA THR A 140 -15.80 14.17 2.66
C THR A 140 -16.66 13.65 3.78
N THR A 141 -17.91 13.33 3.51
CA THR A 141 -18.91 12.90 4.50
C THR A 141 -19.43 11.50 4.20
N PHE A 142 -19.74 10.77 5.27
CA PHE A 142 -20.37 9.47 5.24
C PHE A 142 -21.41 9.37 6.36
N ASP A 143 -22.68 9.29 5.96
CA ASP A 143 -23.82 9.14 6.87
C ASP A 143 -24.53 7.79 6.59
N GLY A 144 -23.71 6.72 6.45
CA GLY A 144 -24.16 5.36 6.13
C GLY A 144 -24.32 5.07 4.64
N SER A 145 -24.61 6.03 3.79
CA SER A 145 -24.60 5.99 2.31
C SER A 145 -25.38 7.20 1.76
N PRO A 146 -24.93 7.89 0.68
CA PRO A 146 -23.67 7.66 -0.04
C PRO A 146 -22.46 8.31 0.65
N LEU A 147 -21.25 7.83 0.32
CA LEU A 147 -20.01 8.57 0.56
C LEU A 147 -19.90 9.73 -0.44
N SER A 148 -19.64 10.93 0.03
CA SER A 148 -19.54 12.12 -0.81
C SER A 148 -18.36 12.99 -0.47
N GLY A 149 -17.56 13.36 -1.48
CA GLY A 149 -16.40 14.23 -1.31
C GLY A 149 -15.34 14.06 -2.38
N THR A 150 -14.18 14.70 -2.17
CA THR A 150 -13.01 14.62 -3.06
C THR A 150 -11.76 14.47 -2.21
N LYS A 151 -10.90 13.54 -2.58
CA LYS A 151 -9.59 13.30 -1.95
C LYS A 151 -8.48 13.63 -2.93
N VAL A 152 -7.50 14.40 -2.48
CA VAL A 152 -6.35 14.83 -3.31
C VAL A 152 -5.18 15.28 -2.40
N PRO A 153 -3.93 14.85 -2.64
CA PRO A 153 -3.57 13.75 -3.54
C PRO A 153 -3.92 12.37 -2.97
N VAL A 154 -4.03 11.37 -3.83
CA VAL A 154 -4.15 9.95 -3.47
C VAL A 154 -3.09 9.19 -4.24
N THR A 155 -2.11 8.61 -3.53
CA THR A 155 -1.04 7.82 -4.14
C THR A 155 -1.61 6.57 -4.77
N ASP A 156 -1.25 6.30 -6.03
CA ASP A 156 -1.71 5.16 -6.83
C ASP A 156 -3.25 5.05 -6.95
N GLY A 157 -3.96 6.18 -6.78
CA GLY A 157 -5.43 6.21 -6.82
C GLY A 157 -6.01 5.94 -8.22
N ASP A 158 -5.22 6.07 -9.27
CA ASP A 158 -5.56 5.82 -10.67
C ASP A 158 -5.58 4.33 -11.02
N ILE A 159 -4.84 3.51 -10.28
CA ILE A 159 -4.73 2.06 -10.50
C ILE A 159 -5.31 1.23 -9.35
N ALA A 160 -5.66 1.89 -8.24
CA ALA A 160 -6.21 1.19 -7.08
C ALA A 160 -7.55 0.52 -7.40
N THR A 161 -7.74 -0.70 -6.91
CA THR A 161 -9.00 -1.44 -6.99
C THR A 161 -9.85 -1.28 -5.74
N LEU A 162 -9.21 -1.02 -4.59
CA LEU A 162 -9.87 -0.69 -3.33
C LEU A 162 -9.25 0.55 -2.69
N ALA A 163 -10.08 1.38 -2.06
CA ALA A 163 -9.63 2.52 -1.29
C ALA A 163 -10.10 2.47 0.17
N CYS A 164 -9.22 2.83 1.10
CA CYS A 164 -9.58 3.26 2.44
C CYS A 164 -9.77 4.79 2.43
N VAL A 165 -11.01 5.25 2.50
CA VAL A 165 -11.35 6.67 2.44
C VAL A 165 -11.64 7.21 3.84
N LEU A 166 -10.88 8.22 4.29
CA LEU A 166 -11.17 8.91 5.53
C LEU A 166 -12.33 9.89 5.32
N ALA A 167 -13.43 9.70 6.03
CA ALA A 167 -14.63 10.52 5.93
C ALA A 167 -15.12 10.99 7.29
N LYS A 168 -15.79 12.13 7.32
CA LYS A 168 -16.50 12.61 8.50
C LYS A 168 -17.78 11.78 8.69
N GLU A 169 -17.99 11.28 9.89
CA GLU A 169 -19.19 10.57 10.30
C GLU A 169 -19.69 11.15 11.61
N GLY A 170 -20.87 11.79 11.60
CA GLY A 170 -21.39 12.50 12.74
C GLY A 170 -20.41 13.56 13.27
N SER A 171 -19.95 13.43 14.52
CA SER A 171 -18.95 14.31 15.14
C SER A 171 -17.51 13.74 15.06
N GLY A 172 -17.33 12.57 14.47
CA GLY A 172 -16.06 11.85 14.36
C GLY A 172 -15.59 11.71 12.91
N ALA A 173 -14.68 10.76 12.72
CA ALA A 173 -14.20 10.34 11.41
C ALA A 173 -14.13 8.81 11.36
N SER A 174 -14.44 8.27 10.19
CA SER A 174 -14.39 6.82 9.91
C SER A 174 -13.56 6.55 8.67
N LEU A 175 -13.00 5.34 8.62
CA LEU A 175 -12.40 4.80 7.40
C LEU A 175 -13.47 3.97 6.68
N VAL A 176 -13.77 4.35 5.45
CA VAL A 176 -14.76 3.70 4.60
C VAL A 176 -14.03 2.95 3.50
N LEU A 177 -14.29 1.64 3.38
CA LEU A 177 -13.80 0.85 2.25
C LEU A 177 -14.67 1.13 1.03
N VAL A 178 -14.02 1.44 -0.09
CA VAL A 178 -14.66 1.76 -1.37
C VAL A 178 -14.08 0.87 -2.45
N ASP A 179 -14.96 0.16 -3.16
CA ASP A 179 -14.61 -0.56 -4.38
C ASP A 179 -14.54 0.46 -5.53
N LEU A 180 -13.43 0.43 -6.26
CA LEU A 180 -13.14 1.34 -7.38
C LEU A 180 -13.25 0.65 -8.75
N THR A 181 -13.63 -0.66 -8.79
CA THR A 181 -13.77 -1.44 -10.03
C THR A 181 -15.16 -1.34 -10.64
#